data_1265df3a970cdb8c4a2208f5f8468bfd
#
_entry.id   1265df3a970cdb8c4a2208f5f8468bfd
#
_cell.length_a   1.000
_cell.length_b   1.000
_cell.length_c   1.000
_cell.angle_alpha   90.00
_cell.angle_beta   90.00
_cell.angle_gamma   90.00
#
_symmetry.space_group_name_H-M   'P 1'
#
loop_
_entity.id
_entity.type
_entity.pdbx_description
1 polymer ?
#
loop_
_entity_poly.entity_id
_entity_poly.type
_entity_poly.pdbx_seq_one_letter_code
_entity_poly.pdbx_strand_id
1 'polypeptide(L)'
;MLDSSILEQVKGVFASLSSNITLSVTRNSNDENSAEFSSFVEDIASTSDKIKTVYLEGEQFSFSILRNGEETGISFRGIPNGHEFTSLLLAILNSDGQGKNLPDEAIAARIKSLKGEIRLQTYVSLTCTNCPDVVQALNVMALINPNISNEMVDGGLYQDEIQRLNIQGVPSVYVNGEPLHTGRGDLGILLQELEDKVGTDHDENAVQTVREYDVIVLGGGPAGASSAIYSARKGLRVAIVAERIGGQVNDTTGIENLISVTKTTGTQLAADLRTHINEYSIDVFDNRKVVSTNLKEAVKTVSVRGGETFIAPAIVIATGASWRRLGLPDEDKYIGHGEHFCPHCDGPFYKGKDVAVIGGGNSGIEAAIDLAGICRHVTVLEFADAMRADEVLQQKVASLPNVEVFLSTQTTALLGDGQKLSGIRVKDRTNDEERDIALDGVFVQIGLSPNSDAFKDQVEVTPRNEIIVDATNRTSLSGVYAAGDVTTVPYKQITIAMGEGAKAALSAFDDRIRGVI
;
A
#
# COMPACT_ATOMS: atom_id res chain seq x y z
N MET A 1 20.72 -16.91 17.91
CA MET A 1 20.82 -18.21 17.20
C MET A 1 19.49 -18.56 16.56
N LEU A 2 19.51 -18.87 15.29
CA LEU A 2 18.36 -19.41 14.57
C LEU A 2 18.17 -20.88 14.95
N ASP A 3 16.92 -21.33 15.03
CA ASP A 3 16.68 -22.74 15.30
C ASP A 3 16.99 -23.62 14.06
N SER A 4 17.20 -24.92 14.28
CA SER A 4 17.60 -25.84 13.22
C SER A 4 16.54 -25.97 12.11
N SER A 5 15.25 -25.77 12.42
CA SER A 5 14.17 -25.83 11.44
C SER A 5 14.21 -24.62 10.50
N ILE A 6 14.46 -23.42 11.04
CA ILE A 6 14.64 -22.20 10.25
C ILE A 6 15.88 -22.32 9.37
N LEU A 7 17.00 -22.82 9.91
CA LEU A 7 18.23 -23.01 9.14
C LEU A 7 18.04 -23.95 7.94
N GLU A 8 17.30 -25.05 8.11
CA GLU A 8 17.00 -25.96 6.99
C GLU A 8 16.09 -25.30 5.93
N GLN A 9 15.13 -24.49 6.33
CA GLN A 9 14.31 -23.73 5.39
C GLN A 9 15.15 -22.71 4.61
N VAL A 10 16.02 -21.97 5.29
CA VAL A 10 16.91 -20.97 4.68
C VAL A 10 17.91 -21.64 3.72
N LYS A 11 18.44 -22.83 4.03
CA LYS A 11 19.24 -23.62 3.09
C LYS A 11 18.47 -23.91 1.79
N GLY A 12 17.19 -24.27 1.90
CA GLY A 12 16.34 -24.48 0.73
C GLY A 12 16.18 -23.20 -0.10
N VAL A 13 16.00 -22.06 0.57
CA VAL A 13 15.89 -20.73 -0.06
C VAL A 13 17.17 -20.35 -0.80
N PHE A 14 18.35 -20.59 -0.22
CA PHE A 14 19.64 -20.23 -0.79
C PHE A 14 20.28 -21.29 -1.69
N ALA A 15 19.59 -22.40 -1.93
CA ALA A 15 20.08 -23.46 -2.82
C ALA A 15 20.29 -23.00 -4.27
N SER A 16 19.60 -21.93 -4.70
CA SER A 16 19.69 -21.38 -6.05
C SER A 16 20.80 -20.32 -6.22
N LEU A 17 21.51 -19.94 -5.15
CA LEU A 17 22.55 -18.92 -5.24
C LEU A 17 23.68 -19.34 -6.19
N SER A 18 24.00 -18.46 -7.12
CA SER A 18 25.06 -18.62 -8.13
C SER A 18 26.30 -17.78 -7.84
N SER A 19 26.12 -16.57 -7.31
CA SER A 19 27.21 -15.64 -6.99
C SER A 19 27.77 -15.89 -5.58
N ASN A 20 29.01 -15.46 -5.35
CA ASN A 20 29.56 -15.40 -4.00
C ASN A 20 29.03 -14.16 -3.28
N ILE A 21 28.43 -14.37 -2.14
CA ILE A 21 27.92 -13.31 -1.26
C ILE A 21 28.87 -13.19 -0.07
N THR A 22 29.28 -11.99 0.24
CA THR A 22 30.06 -11.70 1.45
C THR A 22 29.27 -10.79 2.36
N LEU A 23 29.10 -11.22 3.60
CA LEU A 23 28.58 -10.37 4.68
C LEU A 23 29.76 -9.69 5.35
N SER A 24 29.94 -8.39 5.06
CA SER A 24 30.99 -7.58 5.68
C SER A 24 30.48 -7.03 7.01
N VAL A 25 30.90 -7.62 8.10
CA VAL A 25 30.38 -7.45 9.44
C VAL A 25 31.24 -6.48 10.23
N THR A 26 30.65 -5.37 10.68
CA THR A 26 31.28 -4.43 11.63
C THR A 26 30.75 -4.69 13.03
N ARG A 27 31.63 -4.88 13.99
CA ARG A 27 31.26 -5.14 15.39
C ARG A 27 32.32 -4.61 16.34
N ASN A 28 31.90 -4.34 17.59
CA ASN A 28 32.81 -4.12 18.70
C ASN A 28 32.98 -5.44 19.47
N SER A 29 34.13 -6.09 19.32
CA SER A 29 34.39 -7.39 19.96
C SER A 29 34.37 -7.35 21.50
N ASN A 30 34.42 -6.18 22.12
CA ASN A 30 34.35 -6.03 23.58
C ASN A 30 32.92 -5.80 24.10
N ASP A 31 31.93 -5.66 23.22
CA ASP A 31 30.52 -5.49 23.61
C ASP A 31 29.86 -6.84 23.84
N GLU A 32 29.03 -6.95 24.90
CA GLU A 32 28.35 -8.18 25.28
C GLU A 32 27.38 -8.70 24.20
N ASN A 33 26.80 -7.81 23.39
CA ASN A 33 25.89 -8.16 22.29
C ASN A 33 26.63 -8.69 21.04
N SER A 34 27.96 -8.53 21.00
CA SER A 34 28.79 -8.95 19.85
C SER A 34 28.69 -10.43 19.55
N ALA A 35 28.56 -11.26 20.59
CA ALA A 35 28.46 -12.70 20.44
C ALA A 35 27.14 -13.14 19.77
N GLU A 36 26.02 -12.53 20.16
CA GLU A 36 24.71 -12.82 19.57
C GLU A 36 24.65 -12.38 18.11
N PHE A 37 25.09 -11.15 17.83
CA PHE A 37 25.15 -10.61 16.47
C PHE A 37 26.01 -11.47 15.55
N SER A 38 27.20 -11.86 15.99
CA SER A 38 28.11 -12.71 15.21
C SER A 38 27.49 -14.08 14.98
N SER A 39 26.90 -14.69 16.01
CA SER A 39 26.23 -16.00 15.88
C SER A 39 25.10 -15.96 14.85
N PHE A 40 24.30 -14.89 14.82
CA PHE A 40 23.24 -14.73 13.82
C PHE A 40 23.81 -14.69 12.40
N VAL A 41 24.84 -13.87 12.17
CA VAL A 41 25.45 -13.72 10.83
C VAL A 41 26.12 -15.03 10.39
N GLU A 42 26.78 -15.74 11.31
CA GLU A 42 27.38 -17.06 11.05
C GLU A 42 26.32 -18.14 10.77
N ASP A 43 25.18 -18.11 11.48
CA ASP A 43 24.04 -18.98 11.21
C ASP A 43 23.57 -18.81 9.74
N ILE A 44 23.40 -17.55 9.28
CA ILE A 44 23.05 -17.26 7.89
C ILE A 44 24.14 -17.76 6.93
N ALA A 45 25.41 -17.46 7.19
CA ALA A 45 26.51 -17.88 6.33
C ALA A 45 26.61 -19.41 6.22
N SER A 46 26.27 -20.15 7.29
CA SER A 46 26.29 -21.60 7.32
C SER A 46 25.25 -22.28 6.40
N THR A 47 24.27 -21.51 5.92
CA THR A 47 23.17 -22.04 5.10
C THR A 47 23.54 -22.25 3.63
N SER A 48 24.67 -21.69 3.16
CA SER A 48 25.14 -21.86 1.77
C SER A 48 26.66 -21.72 1.70
N ASP A 49 27.31 -22.55 0.89
CA ASP A 49 28.75 -22.45 0.57
C ASP A 49 29.09 -21.19 -0.23
N LYS A 50 28.11 -20.52 -0.76
CA LYS A 50 28.22 -19.24 -1.46
C LYS A 50 28.27 -18.02 -0.54
N ILE A 51 27.89 -18.16 0.73
CA ILE A 51 27.85 -17.06 1.69
C ILE A 51 29.06 -17.15 2.62
N LYS A 52 29.78 -16.03 2.76
CA LYS A 52 30.96 -15.90 3.64
C LYS A 52 30.83 -14.66 4.51
N THR A 53 31.50 -14.70 5.66
CA THR A 53 31.61 -13.55 6.57
C THR A 53 33.02 -12.98 6.57
N VAL A 54 33.12 -11.65 6.66
CA VAL A 54 34.38 -10.92 6.90
C VAL A 54 34.12 -9.95 8.04
N TYR A 55 34.98 -9.95 9.05
CA TYR A 55 34.79 -9.14 10.25
C TYR A 55 35.72 -7.92 10.26
N LEU A 56 35.14 -6.78 10.63
CA LEU A 56 35.80 -5.49 10.83
C LEU A 56 35.51 -5.01 12.26
N GLU A 57 36.48 -4.39 12.91
CA GLU A 57 36.26 -3.74 14.20
C GLU A 57 35.66 -2.35 14.00
N GLY A 58 34.64 -2.02 14.79
CA GLY A 58 33.94 -0.74 14.79
C GLY A 58 32.98 -0.63 15.96
N GLU A 59 32.38 0.54 16.12
CA GLU A 59 31.49 0.81 17.27
C GLU A 59 30.03 0.31 17.06
N GLN A 60 29.63 0.09 15.81
CA GLN A 60 28.26 -0.26 15.47
C GLN A 60 28.14 -1.76 15.10
N PHE A 61 27.00 -2.34 15.43
CA PHE A 61 26.63 -3.68 14.95
C PHE A 61 25.94 -3.57 13.60
N SER A 62 26.69 -3.75 12.54
CA SER A 62 26.16 -3.67 11.19
C SER A 62 26.83 -4.68 10.25
N PHE A 63 26.14 -5.01 9.17
CA PHE A 63 26.76 -5.74 8.07
C PHE A 63 26.25 -5.23 6.73
N SER A 64 27.14 -5.21 5.75
CA SER A 64 26.84 -4.91 4.35
C SER A 64 26.85 -6.19 3.54
N ILE A 65 26.07 -6.22 2.47
CA ILE A 65 26.04 -7.33 1.51
C ILE A 65 26.93 -6.96 0.33
N LEU A 66 27.91 -7.80 0.05
CA LEU A 66 28.76 -7.71 -1.16
C LEU A 66 28.45 -8.88 -2.08
N ARG A 67 28.37 -8.62 -3.38
CA ARG A 67 28.25 -9.64 -4.43
C ARG A 67 29.54 -9.73 -5.21
N ASN A 68 30.18 -10.89 -5.21
CA ASN A 68 31.47 -11.14 -5.86
C ASN A 68 32.57 -10.11 -5.47
N GLY A 69 32.50 -9.58 -4.24
CA GLY A 69 33.41 -8.60 -3.69
C GLY A 69 33.05 -7.12 -3.96
N GLU A 70 31.97 -6.86 -4.71
CA GLU A 70 31.45 -5.52 -4.96
C GLU A 70 30.29 -5.19 -4.00
N GLU A 71 30.24 -3.96 -3.50
CA GLU A 71 29.16 -3.51 -2.64
C GLU A 71 27.82 -3.44 -3.39
N THR A 72 26.75 -3.90 -2.74
CA THR A 72 25.39 -3.86 -3.30
C THR A 72 24.62 -2.60 -2.92
N GLY A 73 25.18 -1.76 -2.04
CA GLY A 73 24.50 -0.63 -1.44
C GLY A 73 23.52 -1.01 -0.31
N ILE A 74 23.44 -2.29 0.06
CA ILE A 74 22.51 -2.76 1.10
C ILE A 74 23.26 -3.07 2.39
N SER A 75 22.79 -2.50 3.49
CA SER A 75 23.31 -2.77 4.83
C SER A 75 22.21 -2.86 5.88
N PHE A 76 22.53 -3.56 6.95
CA PHE A 76 21.66 -3.76 8.11
C PHE A 76 22.41 -3.37 9.36
N ARG A 77 21.84 -2.48 10.15
CA ARG A 77 22.34 -2.05 11.44
C ARG A 77 21.45 -2.59 12.56
N GLY A 78 21.93 -3.64 13.21
CA GLY A 78 21.22 -4.53 14.10
C GLY A 78 20.97 -5.91 13.48
N ILE A 79 20.26 -6.76 14.18
CA ILE A 79 19.87 -8.12 13.73
C ILE A 79 18.52 -8.04 13.02
N PRO A 80 18.44 -8.23 11.68
CA PRO A 80 17.17 -8.23 10.96
C PRO A 80 16.39 -9.52 11.27
N ASN A 81 15.74 -9.52 12.43
CA ASN A 81 14.92 -10.61 12.95
C ASN A 81 13.43 -10.26 12.83
N GLY A 82 12.54 -11.12 13.36
CA GLY A 82 11.10 -10.90 13.29
C GLY A 82 10.62 -10.71 11.86
N HIS A 83 9.89 -9.62 11.61
CA HIS A 83 9.37 -9.34 10.27
C HIS A 83 10.46 -8.97 9.24
N GLU A 84 11.60 -8.42 9.69
CA GLU A 84 12.70 -8.04 8.80
C GLU A 84 13.59 -9.22 8.36
N PHE A 85 13.37 -10.42 8.92
CA PHE A 85 14.10 -11.60 8.49
C PHE A 85 13.90 -11.89 7.00
N THR A 86 12.68 -11.72 6.50
CA THR A 86 12.37 -11.85 5.06
C THR A 86 13.10 -10.81 4.22
N SER A 87 13.26 -9.58 4.73
CA SER A 87 14.01 -8.52 4.04
C SER A 87 15.47 -8.88 3.83
N LEU A 88 16.12 -9.53 4.81
CA LEU A 88 17.47 -10.06 4.66
C LEU A 88 17.54 -11.17 3.60
N LEU A 89 16.64 -12.16 3.66
CA LEU A 89 16.63 -13.26 2.70
C LEU A 89 16.47 -12.75 1.26
N LEU A 90 15.53 -11.84 1.05
CA LEU A 90 15.30 -11.22 -0.26
C LEU A 90 16.47 -10.32 -0.69
N ALA A 91 17.11 -9.59 0.22
CA ALA A 91 18.29 -8.79 -0.11
C ALA A 91 19.42 -9.67 -0.68
N ILE A 92 19.68 -10.83 -0.08
CA ILE A 92 20.68 -11.80 -0.57
C ILE A 92 20.26 -12.37 -1.93
N LEU A 93 19.02 -12.85 -2.09
CA LEU A 93 18.52 -13.42 -3.33
C LEU A 93 18.47 -12.40 -4.48
N ASN A 94 17.99 -11.19 -4.20
CA ASN A 94 17.92 -10.12 -5.20
C ASN A 94 19.32 -9.68 -5.63
N SER A 95 20.30 -9.67 -4.72
CA SER A 95 21.69 -9.39 -5.05
C SER A 95 22.26 -10.38 -6.06
N ASP A 96 21.82 -11.65 -6.03
CA ASP A 96 22.19 -12.69 -7.00
C ASP A 96 21.32 -12.70 -8.27
N GLY A 97 20.29 -11.87 -8.35
CA GLY A 97 19.30 -11.89 -9.44
C GLY A 97 18.31 -13.06 -9.37
N GLN A 98 18.30 -13.82 -8.28
CA GLN A 98 17.40 -14.96 -8.06
C GLN A 98 16.16 -14.63 -7.23
N GLY A 99 16.03 -13.36 -6.85
CA GLY A 99 14.97 -12.90 -5.96
C GLY A 99 13.63 -12.68 -6.64
N LYS A 100 12.75 -12.04 -5.89
CA LYS A 100 11.39 -11.70 -6.31
C LYS A 100 11.15 -10.21 -6.16
N ASN A 101 10.07 -9.73 -6.76
CA ASN A 101 9.64 -8.32 -6.70
C ASN A 101 10.64 -7.34 -7.33
N LEU A 102 11.48 -7.82 -8.28
CA LEU A 102 12.31 -6.95 -9.08
C LEU A 102 11.41 -6.21 -10.10
N PRO A 103 11.58 -4.89 -10.27
CA PRO A 103 10.80 -4.11 -11.20
C PRO A 103 11.20 -4.40 -12.64
N ASP A 104 10.33 -4.08 -13.57
CA ASP A 104 10.63 -4.16 -14.99
C ASP A 104 11.62 -3.06 -15.45
N GLU A 105 12.02 -3.13 -16.72
CA GLU A 105 13.04 -2.25 -17.29
C GLU A 105 12.67 -0.76 -17.21
N ALA A 106 11.39 -0.39 -17.35
CA ALA A 106 10.97 1.01 -17.33
C ALA A 106 11.06 1.58 -15.92
N ILE A 107 10.65 0.83 -14.90
CA ILE A 107 10.84 1.24 -13.49
C ILE A 107 12.33 1.25 -13.13
N ALA A 108 13.09 0.25 -13.59
CA ALA A 108 14.53 0.23 -13.38
C ALA A 108 15.23 1.44 -14.02
N ALA A 109 14.78 1.87 -15.21
CA ALA A 109 15.30 3.09 -15.86
C ALA A 109 14.99 4.35 -15.04
N ARG A 110 13.79 4.47 -14.46
CA ARG A 110 13.45 5.57 -13.55
C ARG A 110 14.35 5.60 -12.32
N ILE A 111 14.59 4.45 -11.69
CA ILE A 111 15.50 4.35 -10.54
C ILE A 111 16.92 4.78 -10.93
N LYS A 112 17.41 4.36 -12.10
CA LYS A 112 18.73 4.77 -12.60
C LYS A 112 18.84 6.25 -12.91
N SER A 113 17.73 6.91 -13.24
CA SER A 113 17.70 8.35 -13.56
C SER A 113 17.71 9.27 -12.33
N LEU A 114 17.62 8.75 -11.12
CA LEU A 114 17.69 9.55 -9.89
C LEU A 114 19.06 10.22 -9.76
N LYS A 115 19.05 11.52 -9.38
CA LYS A 115 20.26 12.34 -9.35
C LYS A 115 21.07 12.23 -8.08
N GLY A 116 22.37 12.22 -8.24
CA GLY A 116 23.36 12.39 -7.16
C GLY A 116 23.56 11.12 -6.33
N GLU A 117 24.31 11.29 -5.25
CA GLU A 117 24.53 10.24 -4.25
C GLU A 117 23.36 10.24 -3.26
N ILE A 118 22.72 9.09 -3.12
CA ILE A 118 21.49 8.91 -2.34
C ILE A 118 21.76 7.90 -1.22
N ARG A 119 21.87 8.40 0.00
CA ARG A 119 22.05 7.59 1.21
C ARG A 119 20.73 7.52 1.95
N LEU A 120 20.13 6.34 1.96
CA LEU A 120 18.87 6.08 2.65
C LEU A 120 19.14 5.40 4.00
N GLN A 121 18.43 5.85 5.02
CA GLN A 121 18.37 5.20 6.32
C GLN A 121 16.91 4.89 6.63
N THR A 122 16.61 3.61 6.82
CA THR A 122 15.26 3.11 7.07
C THR A 122 15.17 2.62 8.50
N TYR A 123 14.59 3.43 9.37
CA TYR A 123 14.36 3.07 10.78
C TYR A 123 13.13 2.19 10.89
N VAL A 124 13.30 1.02 11.54
CA VAL A 124 12.27 -0.02 11.65
C VAL A 124 12.08 -0.46 13.10
N SER A 125 10.98 -1.16 13.34
CA SER A 125 10.81 -2.04 14.50
C SER A 125 10.66 -3.48 14.01
N LEU A 126 11.33 -4.42 14.65
CA LEU A 126 11.29 -5.84 14.26
C LEU A 126 9.89 -6.48 14.39
N THR A 127 8.98 -5.81 15.10
CA THR A 127 7.56 -6.21 15.24
C THR A 127 6.63 -5.47 14.29
N CYS A 128 7.14 -4.54 13.48
CA CYS A 128 6.35 -3.76 12.53
C CYS A 128 6.03 -4.58 11.28
N THR A 129 4.76 -4.74 10.97
CA THR A 129 4.30 -5.51 9.80
C THR A 129 4.43 -4.77 8.46
N ASN A 130 4.54 -3.43 8.49
CA ASN A 130 4.65 -2.59 7.30
C ASN A 130 6.11 -2.26 6.93
N CYS A 131 7.05 -2.43 7.87
CA CYS A 131 8.46 -2.09 7.67
C CYS A 131 9.12 -2.90 6.55
N PRO A 132 8.88 -4.22 6.40
CA PRO A 132 9.53 -5.03 5.37
C PRO A 132 9.27 -4.54 3.95
N ASP A 133 8.06 -4.07 3.64
CA ASP A 133 7.73 -3.58 2.29
C ASP A 133 8.60 -2.39 1.89
N VAL A 134 8.83 -1.47 2.82
CA VAL A 134 9.67 -0.29 2.62
C VAL A 134 11.16 -0.66 2.50
N VAL A 135 11.66 -1.48 3.43
CA VAL A 135 13.07 -1.94 3.40
C VAL A 135 13.37 -2.68 2.10
N GLN A 136 12.52 -3.60 1.69
CA GLN A 136 12.71 -4.38 0.46
C GLN A 136 12.67 -3.51 -0.79
N ALA A 137 11.75 -2.55 -0.86
CA ALA A 137 11.66 -1.62 -1.99
C ALA A 137 12.94 -0.78 -2.13
N LEU A 138 13.44 -0.23 -1.02
CA LEU A 138 14.66 0.59 -1.02
C LEU A 138 15.92 -0.25 -1.29
N ASN A 139 15.98 -1.48 -0.78
CA ASN A 139 17.06 -2.42 -1.13
C ASN A 139 17.09 -2.74 -2.63
N VAL A 140 15.94 -2.91 -3.26
CA VAL A 140 15.85 -3.11 -4.72
C VAL A 140 16.34 -1.89 -5.47
N MET A 141 16.02 -0.67 -5.01
CA MET A 141 16.55 0.55 -5.64
C MET A 141 18.08 0.65 -5.52
N ALA A 142 18.66 0.28 -4.37
CA ALA A 142 20.10 0.23 -4.19
C ALA A 142 20.81 -0.75 -5.14
N LEU A 143 20.19 -1.91 -5.39
CA LEU A 143 20.71 -2.89 -6.35
C LEU A 143 20.70 -2.40 -7.80
N ILE A 144 19.75 -1.54 -8.17
CA ILE A 144 19.54 -1.06 -9.54
C ILE A 144 20.40 0.16 -9.84
N ASN A 145 20.56 1.07 -8.87
CA ASN A 145 21.32 2.30 -9.03
C ASN A 145 22.50 2.31 -8.05
N PRO A 146 23.76 2.22 -8.52
CA PRO A 146 24.94 2.16 -7.66
C PRO A 146 25.19 3.46 -6.85
N ASN A 147 24.49 4.54 -7.18
CA ASN A 147 24.55 5.78 -6.40
C ASN A 147 23.57 5.77 -5.20
N ILE A 148 22.79 4.71 -5.04
CA ILE A 148 21.86 4.54 -3.93
C ILE A 148 22.43 3.54 -2.94
N SER A 149 22.41 3.90 -1.67
CA SER A 149 22.62 2.95 -0.56
C SER A 149 21.40 2.99 0.37
N ASN A 150 21.04 1.84 0.94
CA ASN A 150 20.01 1.74 1.97
C ASN A 150 20.55 0.99 3.18
N GLU A 151 20.46 1.63 4.34
CA GLU A 151 20.77 1.05 5.64
C GLU A 151 19.47 0.85 6.43
N MET A 152 19.08 -0.41 6.66
CA MET A 152 18.04 -0.72 7.64
C MET A 152 18.59 -0.52 9.05
N VAL A 153 17.88 0.23 9.90
CA VAL A 153 18.28 0.52 11.29
C VAL A 153 17.23 -0.02 12.24
N ASP A 154 17.64 -0.92 13.13
CA ASP A 154 16.77 -1.36 14.23
C ASP A 154 16.59 -0.24 15.26
N GLY A 155 15.43 0.41 15.22
CA GLY A 155 15.08 1.50 16.13
C GLY A 155 15.03 1.06 17.59
N GLY A 156 14.79 -0.22 17.87
CA GLY A 156 14.84 -0.78 19.22
C GLY A 156 16.24 -0.75 19.82
N LEU A 157 17.25 -0.97 19.00
CA LEU A 157 18.67 -0.98 19.40
C LEU A 157 19.28 0.44 19.44
N TYR A 158 18.85 1.34 18.53
CA TYR A 158 19.42 2.67 18.36
C TYR A 158 18.49 3.79 18.84
N GLN A 159 17.99 3.66 20.08
CA GLN A 159 17.02 4.59 20.69
C GLN A 159 17.50 6.05 20.75
N ASP A 160 18.79 6.29 20.93
CA ASP A 160 19.36 7.65 20.97
C ASP A 160 19.19 8.37 19.62
N GLU A 161 19.32 7.64 18.51
CA GLU A 161 19.04 8.18 17.18
C GLU A 161 17.56 8.44 16.97
N ILE A 162 16.70 7.54 17.39
CA ILE A 162 15.25 7.69 17.36
C ILE A 162 14.82 8.98 18.07
N GLN A 163 15.36 9.21 19.28
CA GLN A 163 15.06 10.42 20.05
C GLN A 163 15.64 11.69 19.40
N ARG A 164 16.90 11.64 18.94
CA ARG A 164 17.55 12.77 18.28
C ARG A 164 16.84 13.22 17.03
N LEU A 165 16.35 12.28 16.22
CA LEU A 165 15.61 12.53 14.97
C LEU A 165 14.12 12.76 15.21
N ASN A 166 13.66 12.67 16.47
CA ASN A 166 12.24 12.76 16.83
C ASN A 166 11.34 11.82 15.99
N ILE A 167 11.81 10.59 15.78
CA ILE A 167 11.05 9.57 15.07
C ILE A 167 9.93 9.08 15.98
N GLN A 168 8.69 9.24 15.55
CA GLN A 168 7.50 8.87 16.31
C GLN A 168 6.77 7.66 15.72
N GLY A 169 7.20 7.18 14.55
CA GLY A 169 6.61 6.05 13.86
C GLY A 169 7.59 5.33 12.96
N VAL A 170 7.30 4.06 12.67
CA VAL A 170 8.10 3.23 11.76
C VAL A 170 7.20 2.51 10.74
N PRO A 171 7.71 2.26 9.52
CA PRO A 171 9.03 2.63 9.02
C PRO A 171 9.18 4.15 8.87
N SER A 172 10.36 4.67 9.14
CA SER A 172 10.73 6.07 8.85
C SER A 172 11.98 6.10 7.98
N VAL A 173 11.89 6.72 6.81
CA VAL A 173 12.95 6.79 5.82
C VAL A 173 13.54 8.19 5.79
N TYR A 174 14.86 8.27 5.84
CA TYR A 174 15.64 9.48 5.68
C TYR A 174 16.50 9.37 4.42
N VAL A 175 16.59 10.44 3.65
CA VAL A 175 17.46 10.57 2.49
C VAL A 175 18.51 11.66 2.77
N ASN A 176 19.79 11.31 2.72
CA ASN A 176 20.91 12.23 3.00
C ASN A 176 20.75 13.01 4.32
N GLY A 177 20.15 12.36 5.33
CA GLY A 177 19.90 12.93 6.66
C GLY A 177 18.61 13.73 6.80
N GLU A 178 17.83 13.91 5.72
CA GLU A 178 16.54 14.62 5.73
C GLU A 178 15.36 13.64 5.65
N PRO A 179 14.25 13.91 6.32
CA PRO A 179 13.07 13.04 6.26
C PRO A 179 12.54 12.93 4.82
N LEU A 180 12.19 11.70 4.43
CA LEU A 180 11.57 11.39 3.13
C LEU A 180 10.17 10.82 3.31
N HIS A 181 10.03 9.72 4.06
CA HIS A 181 8.79 8.96 4.16
C HIS A 181 8.56 8.44 5.58
N THR A 182 7.31 8.32 5.98
CA THR A 182 6.93 7.65 7.23
C THR A 182 5.65 6.85 7.01
N GLY A 183 5.61 5.64 7.55
CA GLY A 183 4.47 4.73 7.43
C GLY A 183 4.57 3.80 6.22
N ARG A 184 3.44 3.28 5.79
CA ARG A 184 3.37 2.34 4.65
C ARG A 184 3.88 2.97 3.36
N GLY A 185 4.71 2.24 2.65
CA GLY A 185 5.20 2.62 1.32
C GLY A 185 5.48 1.39 0.47
N ASP A 186 5.25 1.51 -0.82
CA ASP A 186 5.68 0.54 -1.83
C ASP A 186 6.73 1.17 -2.76
N LEU A 187 7.30 0.36 -3.65
CA LEU A 187 8.34 0.82 -4.56
C LEU A 187 7.91 2.02 -5.40
N GLY A 188 6.65 2.05 -5.85
CA GLY A 188 6.12 3.15 -6.68
C GLY A 188 6.02 4.47 -5.92
N ILE A 189 5.51 4.44 -4.68
CA ILE A 189 5.39 5.60 -3.79
C ILE A 189 6.78 6.14 -3.45
N LEU A 190 7.67 5.27 -2.97
CA LEU A 190 9.02 5.66 -2.56
C LEU A 190 9.86 6.20 -3.73
N LEU A 191 9.73 5.60 -4.91
CA LEU A 191 10.38 6.09 -6.11
C LEU A 191 9.86 7.49 -6.49
N GLN A 192 8.55 7.72 -6.41
CA GLN A 192 7.98 9.03 -6.69
C GLN A 192 8.49 10.09 -5.71
N GLU A 193 8.51 9.78 -4.43
CA GLU A 193 9.00 10.72 -3.40
C GLU A 193 10.49 11.03 -3.59
N LEU A 194 11.29 10.04 -3.96
CA LEU A 194 12.70 10.25 -4.30
C LEU A 194 12.85 11.11 -5.55
N GLU A 195 12.10 10.85 -6.64
CA GLU A 195 12.10 11.70 -7.85
C GLU A 195 11.77 13.15 -7.52
N ASP A 196 10.77 13.38 -6.66
CA ASP A 196 10.36 14.72 -6.24
C ASP A 196 11.42 15.40 -5.34
N LYS A 197 12.15 14.63 -4.52
CA LYS A 197 13.13 15.13 -3.55
C LYS A 197 14.50 15.40 -4.17
N VAL A 198 15.03 14.45 -4.95
CA VAL A 198 16.40 14.54 -5.49
C VAL A 198 16.44 14.92 -6.97
N GLY A 199 15.30 14.85 -7.67
CA GLY A 199 15.20 15.08 -9.11
C GLY A 199 15.68 13.90 -9.94
N THR A 200 15.48 14.01 -11.25
CA THR A 200 15.86 12.99 -12.23
C THR A 200 16.70 13.61 -13.34
N ASP A 201 17.64 12.84 -13.90
CA ASP A 201 18.28 13.14 -15.16
C ASP A 201 17.32 12.74 -16.29
N HIS A 202 16.51 13.69 -16.72
CA HIS A 202 15.69 13.47 -17.92
C HIS A 202 16.62 13.52 -19.14
N ASP A 203 16.79 12.40 -19.79
CA ASP A 203 17.25 12.40 -21.16
C ASP A 203 16.07 12.91 -22.02
N GLU A 204 16.17 14.15 -22.50
CA GLU A 204 15.15 14.75 -23.40
C GLU A 204 14.96 13.93 -24.69
N ASN A 205 15.88 12.99 -24.96
CA ASN A 205 15.84 12.05 -26.06
C ASN A 205 15.39 10.64 -25.67
N ALA A 206 14.89 10.43 -24.43
CA ALA A 206 14.35 9.13 -24.05
C ALA A 206 13.22 8.73 -25.01
N VAL A 207 13.40 7.62 -25.69
CA VAL A 207 12.40 7.07 -26.61
C VAL A 207 11.10 6.87 -25.84
N GLN A 208 10.09 7.67 -26.16
CA GLN A 208 8.75 7.51 -25.59
C GLN A 208 8.24 6.12 -26.03
N THR A 209 8.17 5.21 -25.07
CA THR A 209 7.65 3.87 -25.35
C THR A 209 6.14 3.94 -25.48
N VAL A 210 5.62 3.70 -26.67
CA VAL A 210 4.18 3.58 -26.93
C VAL A 210 3.79 2.11 -27.00
N ARG A 211 2.78 1.72 -26.21
CA ARG A 211 2.27 0.36 -26.11
C ARG A 211 0.81 0.32 -26.54
N GLU A 212 0.48 -0.59 -27.45
CA GLU A 212 -0.86 -0.68 -28.05
C GLU A 212 -1.59 -1.94 -27.60
N TYR A 213 -2.85 -1.76 -27.18
CA TYR A 213 -3.75 -2.81 -26.70
C TYR A 213 -5.15 -2.69 -27.30
N ASP A 214 -5.96 -3.72 -27.13
CA ASP A 214 -7.39 -3.65 -27.43
C ASP A 214 -8.17 -3.01 -26.29
N VAL A 215 -7.73 -3.29 -25.04
CA VAL A 215 -8.30 -2.73 -23.82
C VAL A 215 -7.18 -2.40 -22.84
N ILE A 216 -7.23 -1.21 -22.26
CA ILE A 216 -6.38 -0.82 -21.13
C ILE A 216 -7.26 -0.70 -19.89
N VAL A 217 -6.88 -1.39 -18.83
CA VAL A 217 -7.54 -1.32 -17.51
C VAL A 217 -6.67 -0.47 -16.59
N LEU A 218 -7.23 0.62 -16.09
CA LEU A 218 -6.55 1.54 -15.17
C LEU A 218 -6.94 1.21 -13.74
N GLY A 219 -6.01 0.59 -13.02
CA GLY A 219 -6.18 0.13 -11.65
C GLY A 219 -6.12 -1.39 -11.52
N GLY A 220 -5.42 -1.84 -10.47
CA GLY A 220 -5.14 -3.27 -10.19
C GLY A 220 -5.99 -3.89 -9.09
N GLY A 221 -7.02 -3.18 -8.60
CA GLY A 221 -7.94 -3.68 -7.57
C GLY A 221 -8.92 -4.74 -8.10
N PRO A 222 -9.89 -5.18 -7.27
CA PRO A 222 -10.86 -6.22 -7.64
C PRO A 222 -11.63 -5.93 -8.93
N ALA A 223 -12.04 -4.67 -9.16
CA ALA A 223 -12.73 -4.26 -10.38
C ALA A 223 -11.80 -4.36 -11.61
N GLY A 224 -10.55 -3.90 -11.49
CA GLY A 224 -9.57 -3.95 -12.58
C GLY A 224 -9.16 -5.37 -12.91
N ALA A 225 -8.85 -6.20 -11.92
CA ALA A 225 -8.53 -7.61 -12.11
C ALA A 225 -9.67 -8.36 -12.84
N SER A 226 -10.91 -8.17 -12.36
CA SER A 226 -12.08 -8.77 -13.00
C SER A 226 -12.26 -8.31 -14.43
N SER A 227 -12.13 -6.99 -14.69
CA SER A 227 -12.25 -6.43 -16.04
C SER A 227 -11.19 -6.99 -16.99
N ALA A 228 -9.94 -7.05 -16.55
CA ALA A 228 -8.85 -7.57 -17.37
C ALA A 228 -9.03 -9.06 -17.71
N ILE A 229 -9.37 -9.88 -16.72
CA ILE A 229 -9.62 -11.32 -16.91
C ILE A 229 -10.77 -11.54 -17.89
N TYR A 230 -11.91 -10.85 -17.71
CA TYR A 230 -13.06 -11.00 -18.61
C TYR A 230 -12.74 -10.53 -20.05
N SER A 231 -11.95 -9.46 -20.20
CA SER A 231 -11.49 -8.99 -21.51
C SER A 231 -10.53 -9.99 -22.18
N ALA A 232 -9.56 -10.51 -21.44
CA ALA A 232 -8.62 -11.52 -21.97
C ALA A 232 -9.32 -12.82 -22.37
N ARG A 233 -10.32 -13.27 -21.60
CA ARG A 233 -11.15 -14.42 -21.94
C ARG A 233 -11.97 -14.26 -23.23
N LYS A 234 -12.14 -13.03 -23.71
CA LYS A 234 -12.72 -12.71 -25.02
C LYS A 234 -11.69 -12.64 -26.15
N GLY A 235 -10.43 -12.96 -25.87
CA GLY A 235 -9.33 -12.96 -26.84
C GLY A 235 -8.77 -11.57 -27.14
N LEU A 236 -9.05 -10.58 -26.30
CA LEU A 236 -8.52 -9.22 -26.46
C LEU A 236 -7.10 -9.13 -25.87
N ARG A 237 -6.25 -8.29 -26.48
CA ARG A 237 -4.96 -7.90 -25.90
C ARG A 237 -5.21 -6.87 -24.80
N VAL A 238 -4.83 -7.21 -23.57
CA VAL A 238 -5.18 -6.43 -22.37
C VAL A 238 -3.94 -6.00 -21.63
N ALA A 239 -3.90 -4.72 -21.23
CA ALA A 239 -2.95 -4.21 -20.26
C ALA A 239 -3.68 -3.81 -18.98
N ILE A 240 -3.08 -4.13 -17.83
CA ILE A 240 -3.39 -3.48 -16.54
C ILE A 240 -2.30 -2.44 -16.29
N VAL A 241 -2.69 -1.19 -16.07
CA VAL A 241 -1.81 -0.09 -15.66
C VAL A 241 -2.25 0.34 -14.27
N ALA A 242 -1.41 0.14 -13.27
CA ALA A 242 -1.78 0.33 -11.87
C ALA A 242 -0.61 0.77 -11.00
N GLU A 243 -0.90 1.43 -9.89
CA GLU A 243 0.11 1.69 -8.86
C GLU A 243 0.48 0.38 -8.15
N ARG A 244 -0.52 -0.46 -7.79
CA ARG A 244 -0.31 -1.80 -7.21
C ARG A 244 -1.44 -2.76 -7.57
N ILE A 245 -1.13 -4.05 -7.67
CA ILE A 245 -2.14 -5.11 -7.79
C ILE A 245 -2.78 -5.37 -6.43
N GLY A 246 -4.08 -5.66 -6.43
CA GLY A 246 -4.93 -5.74 -5.24
C GLY A 246 -5.55 -4.40 -4.87
N GLY A 247 -4.91 -3.26 -5.21
CA GLY A 247 -5.41 -1.93 -4.84
C GLY A 247 -5.62 -1.81 -3.34
N GLN A 248 -6.74 -1.23 -2.93
CA GLN A 248 -7.06 -0.94 -1.52
C GLN A 248 -7.28 -2.20 -0.65
N VAL A 249 -7.55 -3.39 -1.24
CA VAL A 249 -7.70 -4.61 -0.43
C VAL A 249 -6.41 -4.98 0.31
N ASN A 250 -5.23 -4.58 -0.19
CA ASN A 250 -3.97 -4.76 0.53
C ASN A 250 -3.96 -4.12 1.93
N ASP A 251 -4.79 -3.12 2.14
CA ASP A 251 -4.88 -2.37 3.41
C ASP A 251 -5.90 -2.99 4.39
N THR A 252 -6.58 -4.08 3.98
CA THR A 252 -7.59 -4.78 4.78
C THR A 252 -6.96 -5.96 5.51
N THR A 253 -7.04 -5.97 6.85
CA THR A 253 -6.44 -7.02 7.68
C THR A 253 -7.15 -8.36 7.52
N GLY A 254 -8.48 -8.37 7.53
CA GLY A 254 -9.30 -9.58 7.43
C GLY A 254 -10.49 -9.39 6.48
N ILE A 255 -10.80 -10.40 5.70
CA ILE A 255 -11.92 -10.42 4.74
C ILE A 255 -12.73 -11.69 4.98
N GLU A 256 -13.98 -11.54 5.42
CA GLU A 256 -14.92 -12.64 5.70
C GLU A 256 -16.25 -12.47 4.92
N ASN A 257 -16.37 -11.41 4.13
CA ASN A 257 -17.57 -11.07 3.35
C ASN A 257 -17.42 -11.31 1.84
N LEU A 258 -16.33 -11.96 1.40
CA LEU A 258 -16.16 -12.37 0.01
C LEU A 258 -16.82 -13.73 -0.22
N ILE A 259 -17.87 -13.75 -1.04
CA ILE A 259 -18.65 -14.97 -1.30
C ILE A 259 -17.75 -16.07 -1.86
N SER A 260 -17.89 -17.28 -1.35
CA SER A 260 -17.08 -18.48 -1.59
C SER A 260 -15.72 -18.53 -0.89
N VAL A 261 -15.31 -17.47 -0.21
CA VAL A 261 -14.07 -17.42 0.59
C VAL A 261 -14.49 -17.14 2.04
N THR A 262 -14.42 -18.16 2.91
CA THR A 262 -14.89 -18.05 4.29
C THR A 262 -14.05 -17.07 5.13
N LYS A 263 -12.74 -17.03 4.87
CA LYS A 263 -11.78 -16.12 5.53
C LYS A 263 -10.51 -15.98 4.71
N THR A 264 -10.04 -14.75 4.54
CA THR A 264 -8.74 -14.45 3.95
C THR A 264 -8.22 -13.11 4.50
N THR A 265 -6.99 -12.74 4.14
CA THR A 265 -6.44 -11.40 4.37
C THR A 265 -6.45 -10.62 3.07
N GLY A 266 -6.33 -9.28 3.17
CA GLY A 266 -6.25 -8.44 1.97
C GLY A 266 -5.02 -8.74 1.13
N THR A 267 -3.87 -8.94 1.77
CA THR A 267 -2.63 -9.32 1.09
C THR A 267 -2.72 -10.68 0.40
N GLN A 268 -3.39 -11.67 1.02
CA GLN A 268 -3.62 -12.97 0.39
C GLN A 268 -4.56 -12.82 -0.82
N LEU A 269 -5.64 -12.06 -0.69
CA LEU A 269 -6.55 -11.81 -1.82
C LEU A 269 -5.83 -11.10 -2.97
N ALA A 270 -4.96 -10.14 -2.68
CA ALA A 270 -4.16 -9.47 -3.71
C ALA A 270 -3.21 -10.45 -4.43
N ALA A 271 -2.58 -11.36 -3.69
CA ALA A 271 -1.76 -12.43 -4.25
C ALA A 271 -2.57 -13.40 -5.12
N ASP A 272 -3.77 -13.77 -4.68
CA ASP A 272 -4.68 -14.64 -5.43
C ASP A 272 -5.17 -13.95 -6.72
N LEU A 273 -5.49 -12.65 -6.67
CA LEU A 273 -5.83 -11.86 -7.85
C LEU A 273 -4.65 -11.82 -8.84
N ARG A 274 -3.42 -11.59 -8.37
CA ARG A 274 -2.21 -11.62 -9.20
C ARG A 274 -2.02 -12.98 -9.85
N THR A 275 -2.17 -14.06 -9.08
CA THR A 275 -2.08 -15.44 -9.59
C THR A 275 -3.12 -15.67 -10.69
N HIS A 276 -4.37 -15.28 -10.47
CA HIS A 276 -5.44 -15.44 -11.43
C HIS A 276 -5.22 -14.60 -12.72
N ILE A 277 -4.71 -13.37 -12.59
CA ILE A 277 -4.32 -12.54 -13.74
C ILE A 277 -3.23 -13.24 -14.58
N ASN A 278 -2.24 -13.84 -13.93
CA ASN A 278 -1.12 -14.50 -14.58
C ASN A 278 -1.50 -15.78 -15.34
N GLU A 279 -2.68 -16.36 -15.08
CA GLU A 279 -3.21 -17.50 -15.89
C GLU A 279 -3.63 -17.07 -17.31
N TYR A 280 -3.70 -15.76 -17.56
CA TYR A 280 -4.07 -15.21 -18.87
C TYR A 280 -2.94 -14.36 -19.44
N SER A 281 -2.94 -14.19 -20.78
CA SER A 281 -2.01 -13.29 -21.48
C SER A 281 -2.40 -11.82 -21.25
N ILE A 282 -2.24 -11.35 -20.04
CA ILE A 282 -2.48 -9.97 -19.60
C ILE A 282 -1.15 -9.34 -19.25
N ASP A 283 -0.80 -8.24 -19.92
CA ASP A 283 0.39 -7.47 -19.56
C ASP A 283 0.09 -6.60 -18.34
N VAL A 284 0.87 -6.76 -17.28
CA VAL A 284 0.70 -6.03 -16.02
C VAL A 284 1.82 -5.03 -15.83
N PHE A 285 1.45 -3.76 -15.77
CA PHE A 285 2.32 -2.61 -15.51
C PHE A 285 1.98 -2.03 -14.15
N ASP A 286 2.57 -2.58 -13.11
CA ASP A 286 2.48 -2.06 -11.74
C ASP A 286 3.53 -0.96 -11.49
N ASN A 287 3.41 -0.26 -10.36
CA ASN A 287 4.20 0.94 -10.03
C ASN A 287 4.07 2.08 -11.07
N ARG A 288 2.90 2.16 -11.75
CA ARG A 288 2.60 3.21 -12.74
C ARG A 288 1.49 4.10 -12.23
N LYS A 289 1.79 5.39 -12.12
CA LYS A 289 0.82 6.44 -11.83
C LYS A 289 0.42 7.15 -13.12
N VAL A 290 -0.87 7.18 -13.40
CA VAL A 290 -1.42 7.93 -14.53
C VAL A 290 -1.25 9.43 -14.28
N VAL A 291 -0.62 10.14 -15.22
CA VAL A 291 -0.38 11.58 -15.14
C VAL A 291 -1.23 12.39 -16.11
N SER A 292 -1.58 11.82 -17.25
CA SER A 292 -2.47 12.47 -18.20
C SER A 292 -3.19 11.44 -19.07
N THR A 293 -4.36 11.86 -19.59
CA THR A 293 -5.14 11.03 -20.51
C THR A 293 -5.72 11.88 -21.63
N ASN A 294 -5.91 11.27 -22.80
CA ASN A 294 -6.76 11.80 -23.87
C ASN A 294 -7.78 10.71 -24.24
N LEU A 295 -9.01 10.88 -23.76
CA LEU A 295 -10.07 9.87 -23.87
C LEU A 295 -11.12 10.22 -24.94
N LYS A 296 -11.06 11.41 -25.55
CA LYS A 296 -12.06 11.90 -26.51
C LYS A 296 -11.85 11.36 -27.92
N GLU A 297 -10.63 10.98 -28.26
CA GLU A 297 -10.29 10.45 -29.56
C GLU A 297 -10.72 8.97 -29.73
N ALA A 298 -10.80 8.49 -30.98
CA ALA A 298 -11.13 7.08 -31.26
C ALA A 298 -10.11 6.13 -30.63
N VAL A 299 -8.81 6.43 -30.74
CA VAL A 299 -7.74 5.76 -30.01
C VAL A 299 -7.43 6.58 -28.77
N LYS A 300 -7.73 6.02 -27.59
CA LYS A 300 -7.49 6.67 -26.30
C LYS A 300 -6.02 6.59 -25.95
N THR A 301 -5.53 7.61 -25.27
CA THR A 301 -4.13 7.69 -24.84
C THR A 301 -4.07 7.85 -23.33
N VAL A 302 -3.19 7.08 -22.70
CA VAL A 302 -2.89 7.15 -21.26
C VAL A 302 -1.39 7.29 -21.10
N SER A 303 -0.93 8.38 -20.49
CA SER A 303 0.48 8.58 -20.16
C SER A 303 0.71 8.41 -18.67
N VAL A 304 1.77 7.71 -18.33
CA VAL A 304 2.15 7.45 -16.94
C VAL A 304 3.45 8.19 -16.58
N ARG A 305 3.67 8.36 -15.29
CA ARG A 305 4.92 8.94 -14.80
C ARG A 305 6.10 8.08 -15.26
N GLY A 306 7.15 8.73 -15.80
CA GLY A 306 8.31 8.06 -16.39
C GLY A 306 8.27 7.94 -17.92
N GLY A 307 7.22 8.49 -18.59
CA GLY A 307 7.20 8.73 -20.04
C GLY A 307 6.62 7.58 -20.90
N GLU A 308 6.18 6.47 -20.30
CA GLU A 308 5.46 5.44 -21.04
C GLU A 308 4.05 5.92 -21.42
N THR A 309 3.62 5.56 -22.61
CA THR A 309 2.28 5.89 -23.16
C THR A 309 1.60 4.62 -23.61
N PHE A 310 0.36 4.45 -23.20
CA PHE A 310 -0.49 3.31 -23.56
C PHE A 310 -1.63 3.81 -24.43
N ILE A 311 -1.93 3.10 -25.53
CA ILE A 311 -3.01 3.46 -26.45
C ILE A 311 -3.94 2.27 -26.69
N ALA A 312 -5.25 2.54 -26.71
CA ALA A 312 -6.28 1.55 -27.00
C ALA A 312 -7.58 2.21 -27.46
N PRO A 313 -8.44 1.51 -28.23
CA PRO A 313 -9.79 1.98 -28.50
C PRO A 313 -10.71 1.92 -27.26
N ALA A 314 -10.42 1.04 -26.30
CA ALA A 314 -11.21 0.89 -25.06
C ALA A 314 -10.38 1.10 -23.81
N ILE A 315 -10.92 1.89 -22.86
CA ILE A 315 -10.36 2.12 -21.54
C ILE A 315 -11.39 1.73 -20.48
N VAL A 316 -10.95 0.96 -19.46
CA VAL A 316 -11.74 0.71 -18.25
C VAL A 316 -11.08 1.41 -17.08
N ILE A 317 -11.75 2.41 -16.52
CA ILE A 317 -11.29 3.15 -15.34
C ILE A 317 -11.75 2.38 -14.10
N ALA A 318 -10.79 1.78 -13.37
CA ALA A 318 -11.00 0.98 -12.18
C ALA A 318 -10.06 1.41 -11.04
N THR A 319 -9.79 2.72 -10.96
CA THR A 319 -8.81 3.33 -10.05
C THR A 319 -9.28 3.37 -8.59
N GLY A 320 -10.54 3.01 -8.34
CA GLY A 320 -11.09 2.93 -7.00
C GLY A 320 -11.28 4.31 -6.34
N ALA A 321 -11.28 4.30 -5.00
CA ALA A 321 -11.39 5.50 -4.19
C ALA A 321 -10.45 5.38 -3.00
N SER A 322 -10.03 6.52 -2.46
CA SER A 322 -9.22 6.60 -1.25
C SER A 322 -10.09 7.07 -0.09
N TRP A 323 -9.92 6.49 1.08
CA TRP A 323 -10.56 6.95 2.29
C TRP A 323 -10.01 8.32 2.68
N ARG A 324 -10.90 9.22 3.09
CA ARG A 324 -10.48 10.46 3.71
C ARG A 324 -9.98 10.17 5.11
N ARG A 325 -8.78 10.62 5.40
CA ARG A 325 -8.12 10.46 6.68
C ARG A 325 -8.43 11.64 7.60
N LEU A 326 -8.22 11.46 8.90
CA LEU A 326 -8.33 12.52 9.88
C LEU A 326 -7.22 13.57 9.74
N GLY A 327 -6.07 13.18 9.19
CA GLY A 327 -4.90 14.04 9.05
C GLY A 327 -4.21 14.32 10.38
N LEU A 328 -4.32 13.39 11.33
CA LEU A 328 -3.74 13.52 12.66
C LEU A 328 -2.30 12.99 12.68
N PRO A 329 -1.44 13.53 13.57
CA PRO A 329 -0.13 12.94 13.82
C PRO A 329 -0.25 11.46 14.18
N ASP A 330 0.66 10.64 13.67
CA ASP A 330 0.74 9.20 13.96
C ASP A 330 -0.46 8.35 13.51
N GLU A 331 -1.41 8.90 12.74
CA GLU A 331 -2.58 8.18 12.22
C GLU A 331 -2.18 6.87 11.50
N ASP A 332 -1.10 6.90 10.72
CA ASP A 332 -0.62 5.72 9.98
C ASP A 332 -0.26 4.52 10.87
N LYS A 333 0.07 4.74 12.14
CA LYS A 333 0.38 3.66 13.10
C LYS A 333 -0.86 2.86 13.49
N TYR A 334 -2.04 3.49 13.45
CA TYR A 334 -3.28 2.91 13.94
C TYR A 334 -4.18 2.39 12.83
N ILE A 335 -3.90 2.72 11.56
CA ILE A 335 -4.65 2.18 10.42
C ILE A 335 -4.48 0.65 10.36
N GLY A 336 -5.61 -0.07 10.47
CA GLY A 336 -5.64 -1.54 10.61
C GLY A 336 -5.28 -2.05 12.03
N HIS A 337 -4.88 -1.17 12.95
CA HIS A 337 -4.51 -1.48 14.33
C HIS A 337 -5.38 -0.75 15.36
N GLY A 338 -6.63 -0.52 15.00
CA GLY A 338 -7.62 0.16 15.82
C GLY A 338 -8.29 1.32 15.11
N GLU A 339 -7.71 1.87 14.05
CA GLU A 339 -8.36 2.77 13.12
C GLU A 339 -8.76 2.04 11.85
N HIS A 340 -10.01 2.16 11.45
CA HIS A 340 -10.64 1.43 10.36
C HIS A 340 -11.51 2.35 9.51
N PHE A 341 -11.75 1.93 8.26
CA PHE A 341 -12.57 2.67 7.29
C PHE A 341 -13.76 1.87 6.77
N CYS A 342 -13.81 0.54 7.05
CA CYS A 342 -14.89 -0.33 6.58
C CYS A 342 -15.59 -1.03 7.76
N PRO A 343 -16.77 -0.55 8.22
CA PRO A 343 -17.51 -1.17 9.31
C PRO A 343 -17.91 -2.62 9.01
N HIS A 344 -18.29 -2.91 7.76
CA HIS A 344 -18.68 -4.27 7.35
C HIS A 344 -17.50 -5.24 7.32
N CYS A 345 -16.27 -4.74 7.10
CA CYS A 345 -15.05 -5.56 7.04
C CYS A 345 -14.52 -5.83 8.45
N ASP A 346 -14.37 -4.77 9.23
CA ASP A 346 -13.61 -4.77 10.48
C ASP A 346 -14.50 -4.81 11.73
N GLY A 347 -15.78 -4.41 11.61
CA GLY A 347 -16.75 -4.38 12.71
C GLY A 347 -16.85 -5.70 13.50
N PRO A 348 -16.89 -6.88 12.87
CA PRO A 348 -16.94 -8.16 13.57
C PRO A 348 -15.82 -8.40 14.58
N PHE A 349 -14.62 -7.80 14.39
CA PHE A 349 -13.48 -7.90 15.33
C PHE A 349 -13.70 -7.11 16.62
N TYR A 350 -14.70 -6.23 16.63
CA TYR A 350 -15.06 -5.37 17.77
C TYR A 350 -16.32 -5.84 18.52
N LYS A 351 -16.70 -7.10 18.33
CA LYS A 351 -17.84 -7.68 19.06
C LYS A 351 -17.68 -7.56 20.57
N GLY A 352 -18.66 -6.88 21.19
CA GLY A 352 -18.69 -6.65 22.64
C GLY A 352 -17.68 -5.63 23.17
N LYS A 353 -17.03 -4.85 22.28
CA LYS A 353 -16.06 -3.79 22.62
C LYS A 353 -16.70 -2.41 22.44
N ASP A 354 -15.99 -1.36 22.89
CA ASP A 354 -16.38 0.02 22.70
C ASP A 354 -15.67 0.60 21.49
N VAL A 355 -16.43 1.27 20.62
CA VAL A 355 -15.90 1.87 19.40
C VAL A 355 -16.40 3.29 19.20
N ALA A 356 -15.67 4.08 18.41
CA ALA A 356 -16.16 5.35 17.91
C ALA A 356 -16.37 5.31 16.38
N VAL A 357 -17.34 6.09 15.91
CA VAL A 357 -17.56 6.41 14.50
C VAL A 357 -17.34 7.92 14.33
N ILE A 358 -16.44 8.30 13.47
CA ILE A 358 -16.17 9.70 13.17
C ILE A 358 -16.86 10.06 11.86
N GLY A 359 -17.86 10.94 11.94
CA GLY A 359 -18.69 11.40 10.84
C GLY A 359 -20.19 11.17 11.07
N GLY A 360 -21.01 12.22 10.94
CA GLY A 360 -22.47 12.20 11.12
C GLY A 360 -23.27 12.33 9.80
N GLY A 361 -22.64 11.98 8.67
CA GLY A 361 -23.34 11.78 7.38
C GLY A 361 -23.99 10.42 7.28
N ASN A 362 -24.66 10.11 6.15
CA ASN A 362 -25.33 8.82 5.93
C ASN A 362 -24.40 7.64 6.24
N SER A 363 -23.21 7.60 5.66
CA SER A 363 -22.24 6.51 5.86
C SER A 363 -21.85 6.31 7.33
N GLY A 364 -21.64 7.43 8.08
CA GLY A 364 -21.28 7.35 9.49
C GLY A 364 -22.43 6.86 10.37
N ILE A 365 -23.66 7.30 10.10
CA ILE A 365 -24.81 6.88 10.87
C ILE A 365 -25.21 5.43 10.52
N GLU A 366 -25.13 5.01 9.26
CA GLU A 366 -25.29 3.61 8.86
C GLU A 366 -24.24 2.73 9.55
N ALA A 367 -22.98 3.14 9.55
CA ALA A 367 -21.90 2.46 10.26
C ALA A 367 -22.19 2.32 11.76
N ALA A 368 -22.67 3.39 12.40
CA ALA A 368 -23.01 3.37 13.82
C ALA A 368 -24.18 2.42 14.12
N ILE A 369 -25.20 2.35 13.24
CA ILE A 369 -26.33 1.43 13.37
C ILE A 369 -25.85 -0.03 13.24
N ASP A 370 -24.99 -0.33 12.26
CA ASP A 370 -24.44 -1.66 12.05
C ASP A 370 -23.58 -2.10 13.24
N LEU A 371 -22.67 -1.24 13.68
CA LEU A 371 -21.78 -1.50 14.80
C LEU A 371 -22.54 -1.62 16.13
N ALA A 372 -23.65 -0.92 16.29
CA ALA A 372 -24.50 -1.05 17.48
C ALA A 372 -25.08 -2.46 17.66
N GLY A 373 -25.27 -3.19 16.56
CA GLY A 373 -25.69 -4.61 16.60
C GLY A 373 -24.59 -5.58 17.02
N ILE A 374 -23.32 -5.14 17.06
CA ILE A 374 -22.14 -5.99 17.26
C ILE A 374 -21.36 -5.57 18.52
N CYS A 375 -21.18 -4.27 18.71
CA CYS A 375 -20.36 -3.67 19.75
C CYS A 375 -21.15 -3.45 21.05
N ARG A 376 -20.43 -3.31 22.15
CA ARG A 376 -21.02 -3.00 23.46
C ARG A 376 -21.53 -1.56 23.49
N HIS A 377 -20.72 -0.61 22.99
CA HIS A 377 -21.05 0.80 22.91
C HIS A 377 -20.47 1.42 21.66
N VAL A 378 -21.21 2.37 21.06
CA VAL A 378 -20.77 3.13 19.88
C VAL A 378 -20.87 4.62 20.16
N THR A 379 -19.77 5.33 20.06
CA THR A 379 -19.70 6.78 20.20
C THR A 379 -19.62 7.41 18.81
N VAL A 380 -20.61 8.19 18.41
CA VAL A 380 -20.60 8.94 17.15
C VAL A 380 -20.09 10.34 17.39
N LEU A 381 -19.11 10.78 16.60
CA LEU A 381 -18.50 12.11 16.68
C LEU A 381 -18.75 12.86 15.38
N GLU A 382 -19.49 13.95 15.44
CA GLU A 382 -19.74 14.84 14.30
C GLU A 382 -19.10 16.20 14.54
N PHE A 383 -18.30 16.65 13.56
CA PHE A 383 -17.61 17.94 13.60
C PHE A 383 -18.57 19.13 13.52
N ALA A 384 -19.68 18.98 12.77
CA ALA A 384 -20.71 20.01 12.64
C ALA A 384 -21.64 20.04 13.87
N ASP A 385 -22.42 21.11 13.95
CA ASP A 385 -23.44 21.31 15.00
C ASP A 385 -24.72 20.50 14.77
N ALA A 386 -24.81 19.77 13.65
CA ALA A 386 -25.92 18.89 13.30
C ALA A 386 -25.44 17.70 12.46
N MET A 387 -26.11 16.56 12.58
CA MET A 387 -25.93 15.43 11.67
C MET A 387 -26.45 15.79 10.28
N ARG A 388 -25.74 15.30 9.24
CA ARG A 388 -26.13 15.47 7.83
C ARG A 388 -26.75 14.22 7.23
N ALA A 389 -26.93 13.17 8.02
CA ALA A 389 -27.62 11.96 7.61
C ALA A 389 -29.10 12.21 7.37
N ASP A 390 -29.73 11.34 6.59
CA ASP A 390 -31.18 11.36 6.36
C ASP A 390 -31.94 11.19 7.67
N GLU A 391 -33.09 11.84 7.77
CA GLU A 391 -33.87 11.88 9.02
C GLU A 391 -34.23 10.48 9.54
N VAL A 392 -34.52 9.53 8.65
CA VAL A 392 -34.80 8.13 9.01
C VAL A 392 -33.62 7.47 9.72
N LEU A 393 -32.41 7.75 9.27
CA LEU A 393 -31.17 7.22 9.89
C LEU A 393 -30.93 7.89 11.24
N GLN A 394 -31.14 9.21 11.34
CA GLN A 394 -31.03 9.94 12.60
C GLN A 394 -32.02 9.44 13.65
N GLN A 395 -33.27 9.20 13.27
CA GLN A 395 -34.29 8.62 14.16
C GLN A 395 -33.91 7.20 14.60
N LYS A 396 -33.36 6.40 13.67
CA LYS A 396 -32.93 5.04 13.97
C LYS A 396 -31.79 5.03 14.98
N VAL A 397 -30.73 5.80 14.76
CA VAL A 397 -29.58 5.85 15.67
C VAL A 397 -29.97 6.37 17.06
N ALA A 398 -30.85 7.37 17.13
CA ALA A 398 -31.36 7.90 18.40
C ALA A 398 -32.21 6.89 19.20
N SER A 399 -32.75 5.85 18.56
CA SER A 399 -33.51 4.76 19.22
C SER A 399 -32.61 3.67 19.80
N LEU A 400 -31.31 3.68 19.52
CA LEU A 400 -30.38 2.63 19.96
C LEU A 400 -29.80 2.96 21.34
N PRO A 401 -30.01 2.12 22.36
CA PRO A 401 -29.62 2.43 23.74
C PRO A 401 -28.12 2.40 23.99
N ASN A 402 -27.35 1.80 23.07
CA ASN A 402 -25.90 1.68 23.15
C ASN A 402 -25.17 2.59 22.17
N VAL A 403 -25.84 3.61 21.63
CA VAL A 403 -25.23 4.62 20.77
C VAL A 403 -25.35 5.99 21.42
N GLU A 404 -24.24 6.70 21.49
CA GLU A 404 -24.18 8.08 21.97
C GLU A 404 -23.62 9.00 20.86
N VAL A 405 -24.26 10.15 20.61
CA VAL A 405 -23.89 11.08 19.54
C VAL A 405 -23.40 12.39 20.14
N PHE A 406 -22.20 12.80 19.79
CA PHE A 406 -21.62 14.10 20.14
C PHE A 406 -21.50 14.96 18.88
N LEU A 407 -22.20 16.07 18.85
CA LEU A 407 -22.12 17.10 17.82
C LEU A 407 -21.06 18.13 18.20
N SER A 408 -20.67 18.97 17.24
CA SER A 408 -19.64 20.00 17.42
C SER A 408 -18.34 19.46 18.03
N THR A 409 -18.00 18.20 17.76
CA THR A 409 -16.89 17.49 18.39
C THR A 409 -15.83 17.13 17.36
N GLN A 410 -14.60 17.60 17.59
CA GLN A 410 -13.45 17.32 16.75
C GLN A 410 -12.53 16.29 17.41
N THR A 411 -12.15 15.23 16.68
CA THR A 411 -11.05 14.36 17.09
C THR A 411 -9.74 15.08 16.85
N THR A 412 -8.89 15.18 17.90
CA THR A 412 -7.62 15.94 17.87
C THR A 412 -6.41 15.02 18.00
N ALA A 413 -6.56 13.81 18.55
CA ALA A 413 -5.48 12.81 18.62
C ALA A 413 -6.04 11.39 18.66
N LEU A 414 -5.26 10.46 18.16
CA LEU A 414 -5.40 9.02 18.39
C LEU A 414 -4.49 8.64 19.57
N LEU A 415 -5.00 7.86 20.51
CA LEU A 415 -4.28 7.46 21.72
C LEU A 415 -4.00 5.95 21.69
N GLY A 416 -2.81 5.56 22.06
CA GLY A 416 -2.41 4.16 22.10
C GLY A 416 -0.92 3.99 22.41
N ASP A 417 -0.44 2.75 22.28
CA ASP A 417 0.96 2.38 22.56
C ASP A 417 1.85 2.42 21.31
N GLY A 418 1.31 2.91 20.17
CA GLY A 418 1.99 2.90 18.87
C GLY A 418 1.85 1.60 18.08
N GLN A 419 1.27 0.56 18.69
CA GLN A 419 0.94 -0.72 18.03
C GLN A 419 -0.57 -0.97 17.99
N LYS A 420 -1.29 -0.45 19.00
CA LYS A 420 -2.73 -0.61 19.10
C LYS A 420 -3.36 0.65 19.68
N LEU A 421 -4.46 1.04 19.06
CA LEU A 421 -5.29 2.13 19.56
C LEU A 421 -6.00 1.72 20.85
N SER A 422 -6.05 2.64 21.83
CA SER A 422 -6.74 2.45 23.11
C SER A 422 -7.70 3.59 23.46
N GLY A 423 -7.78 4.62 22.61
CA GLY A 423 -8.64 5.77 22.81
C GLY A 423 -8.42 6.87 21.80
N ILE A 424 -9.16 7.95 21.99
CA ILE A 424 -9.06 9.18 21.22
C ILE A 424 -9.13 10.38 22.13
N ARG A 425 -8.50 11.49 21.70
CA ARG A 425 -8.74 12.81 22.28
C ARG A 425 -9.71 13.57 21.42
N VAL A 426 -10.70 14.16 22.05
CA VAL A 426 -11.71 14.97 21.38
C VAL A 426 -11.78 16.35 22.01
N LYS A 427 -12.12 17.34 21.17
CA LYS A 427 -12.34 18.72 21.55
C LYS A 427 -13.79 19.11 21.25
N ASP A 428 -14.49 19.58 22.27
CA ASP A 428 -15.78 20.26 22.09
C ASP A 428 -15.54 21.63 21.48
N ARG A 429 -16.05 21.86 20.28
CA ARG A 429 -15.86 23.10 19.52
C ARG A 429 -16.73 24.27 20.02
N THR A 430 -17.65 24.00 20.96
CA THR A 430 -18.52 25.06 21.54
C THR A 430 -17.86 25.77 22.70
N ASN A 431 -17.00 25.08 23.44
CA ASN A 431 -16.35 25.60 24.67
C ASN A 431 -14.83 25.36 24.72
N ASP A 432 -14.25 24.77 23.67
CA ASP A 432 -12.84 24.42 23.54
C ASP A 432 -12.32 23.40 24.58
N GLU A 433 -13.20 22.72 25.32
CA GLU A 433 -12.81 21.67 26.26
C GLU A 433 -12.31 20.41 25.57
N GLU A 434 -11.20 19.87 26.03
CA GLU A 434 -10.66 18.59 25.56
C GLU A 434 -10.91 17.48 26.57
N ARG A 435 -11.19 16.28 26.06
CA ARG A 435 -11.30 15.05 26.88
C ARG A 435 -10.80 13.85 26.12
N ASP A 436 -10.32 12.85 26.85
CA ASP A 436 -9.96 11.56 26.32
C ASP A 436 -11.14 10.60 26.45
N ILE A 437 -11.38 9.81 25.41
CA ILE A 437 -12.38 8.74 25.36
C ILE A 437 -11.63 7.42 25.18
N ALA A 438 -11.69 6.56 26.19
CA ALA A 438 -11.14 5.21 26.10
C ALA A 438 -12.04 4.32 25.23
N LEU A 439 -11.47 3.64 24.24
CA LEU A 439 -12.18 2.76 23.32
C LEU A 439 -11.21 1.80 22.62
N ASP A 440 -11.76 0.74 22.04
CA ASP A 440 -10.98 -0.33 21.41
C ASP A 440 -10.73 -0.09 19.92
N GLY A 441 -11.56 0.74 19.25
CA GLY A 441 -11.43 1.01 17.83
C GLY A 441 -12.20 2.24 17.35
N VAL A 442 -11.74 2.80 16.24
CA VAL A 442 -12.32 3.97 15.57
C VAL A 442 -12.64 3.63 14.13
N PHE A 443 -13.84 3.99 13.68
CA PHE A 443 -14.27 3.87 12.28
C PHE A 443 -14.42 5.26 11.68
N VAL A 444 -13.50 5.62 10.78
CA VAL A 444 -13.48 6.94 10.13
C VAL A 444 -14.41 6.95 8.93
N GLN A 445 -15.51 7.70 9.01
CA GLN A 445 -16.60 7.75 8.04
C GLN A 445 -16.85 9.19 7.54
N ILE A 446 -15.76 9.91 7.24
CA ILE A 446 -15.80 11.30 6.75
C ILE A 446 -15.80 11.39 5.22
N GLY A 447 -16.06 10.28 4.56
CA GLY A 447 -16.26 10.13 3.12
C GLY A 447 -15.11 9.49 2.39
N LEU A 448 -15.38 9.20 1.12
CA LEU A 448 -14.42 8.70 0.13
C LEU A 448 -14.00 9.83 -0.80
N SER A 449 -12.80 9.71 -1.34
CA SER A 449 -12.31 10.53 -2.45
C SER A 449 -12.10 9.60 -3.64
N PRO A 450 -12.97 9.64 -4.67
CA PRO A 450 -12.77 8.85 -5.88
C PRO A 450 -11.45 9.22 -6.57
N ASN A 451 -10.69 8.23 -7.03
CA ASN A 451 -9.43 8.45 -7.73
C ASN A 451 -9.70 8.78 -9.21
N SER A 452 -10.39 9.89 -9.45
CA SER A 452 -10.89 10.33 -10.76
C SER A 452 -10.19 11.57 -11.32
N ASP A 453 -9.20 12.12 -10.62
CA ASP A 453 -8.59 13.41 -10.97
C ASP A 453 -8.03 13.47 -12.40
N ALA A 454 -7.45 12.38 -12.89
CA ALA A 454 -6.92 12.28 -14.25
C ALA A 454 -8.02 12.23 -15.34
N PHE A 455 -9.30 12.10 -14.98
CA PHE A 455 -10.40 11.83 -15.89
C PHE A 455 -11.55 12.83 -15.80
N LYS A 456 -11.72 13.54 -14.68
CA LYS A 456 -12.90 14.38 -14.35
C LYS A 456 -13.19 15.49 -15.36
N ASP A 457 -12.19 15.95 -16.12
CA ASP A 457 -12.37 16.97 -17.15
C ASP A 457 -12.77 16.38 -18.51
N GLN A 458 -12.87 15.07 -18.61
CA GLN A 458 -13.16 14.36 -19.85
C GLN A 458 -14.44 13.52 -19.77
N VAL A 459 -14.72 12.87 -18.63
CA VAL A 459 -15.96 12.12 -18.39
C VAL A 459 -16.85 12.87 -17.42
N GLU A 460 -18.16 12.60 -17.45
CA GLU A 460 -19.09 13.17 -16.49
C GLU A 460 -18.86 12.61 -15.10
N VAL A 461 -18.81 13.50 -14.11
CA VAL A 461 -18.65 13.17 -12.69
C VAL A 461 -19.72 13.87 -11.84
N THR A 462 -19.98 13.30 -10.66
CA THR A 462 -20.82 13.93 -9.64
C THR A 462 -20.07 15.10 -8.97
N PRO A 463 -20.76 15.96 -8.18
CA PRO A 463 -20.10 16.96 -7.34
C PRO A 463 -19.09 16.37 -6.33
N ARG A 464 -19.13 15.06 -6.09
CA ARG A 464 -18.20 14.33 -5.24
C ARG A 464 -17.06 13.67 -6.04
N ASN A 465 -16.93 14.00 -7.34
CA ASN A 465 -15.97 13.45 -8.29
C ASN A 465 -16.14 11.93 -8.59
N GLU A 466 -17.29 11.32 -8.28
CA GLU A 466 -17.55 9.94 -8.72
C GLU A 466 -17.88 9.94 -10.22
N ILE A 467 -17.29 9.01 -10.96
CA ILE A 467 -17.58 8.85 -12.40
C ILE A 467 -19.00 8.33 -12.59
N ILE A 468 -19.80 9.05 -13.37
CA ILE A 468 -21.18 8.66 -13.68
C ILE A 468 -21.14 7.56 -14.73
N VAL A 469 -21.80 6.43 -14.42
CA VAL A 469 -21.93 5.29 -15.31
C VAL A 469 -23.39 4.88 -15.46
N ASP A 470 -23.73 4.29 -16.61
CA ASP A 470 -25.01 3.65 -16.84
C ASP A 470 -25.08 2.24 -16.21
N ALA A 471 -26.20 1.55 -16.35
CA ALA A 471 -26.41 0.19 -15.82
C ALA A 471 -25.43 -0.86 -16.39
N THR A 472 -24.71 -0.51 -17.45
CA THR A 472 -23.77 -1.35 -18.16
C THR A 472 -22.32 -0.89 -18.05
N ASN A 473 -22.06 0.04 -17.10
CA ASN A 473 -20.74 0.61 -16.81
C ASN A 473 -20.12 1.45 -17.93
N ARG A 474 -20.95 1.98 -18.87
CA ARG A 474 -20.50 2.97 -19.85
C ARG A 474 -20.48 4.36 -19.21
N THR A 475 -19.44 5.11 -19.49
CA THR A 475 -19.35 6.53 -19.15
C THR A 475 -20.02 7.42 -20.21
N SER A 476 -19.91 8.73 -20.07
CA SER A 476 -20.36 9.69 -21.07
C SER A 476 -19.56 9.67 -22.37
N LEU A 477 -18.41 8.97 -22.43
CA LEU A 477 -17.57 8.87 -23.61
C LEU A 477 -17.62 7.45 -24.21
N SER A 478 -17.77 7.38 -25.54
CA SER A 478 -17.66 6.11 -26.28
C SER A 478 -16.28 5.48 -26.10
N GLY A 479 -16.24 4.17 -25.82
CA GLY A 479 -15.01 3.41 -25.59
C GLY A 479 -14.38 3.65 -24.21
N VAL A 480 -15.06 4.38 -23.31
CA VAL A 480 -14.62 4.59 -21.95
C VAL A 480 -15.65 4.03 -20.98
N TYR A 481 -15.22 3.13 -20.16
CA TYR A 481 -16.00 2.40 -19.14
C TYR A 481 -15.39 2.71 -17.76
N ALA A 482 -16.21 2.58 -16.72
CA ALA A 482 -15.67 2.69 -15.36
C ALA A 482 -16.34 1.67 -14.44
N ALA A 483 -15.62 1.18 -13.41
CA ALA A 483 -16.09 0.15 -12.52
C ALA A 483 -15.50 0.27 -11.11
N GLY A 484 -16.26 -0.18 -10.12
CA GLY A 484 -15.88 -0.18 -8.72
C GLY A 484 -16.01 1.19 -8.07
N ASP A 485 -15.25 1.40 -7.01
CA ASP A 485 -15.45 2.49 -6.05
C ASP A 485 -15.26 3.91 -6.63
N VAL A 486 -14.60 4.05 -7.78
CA VAL A 486 -14.46 5.32 -8.49
C VAL A 486 -15.77 5.82 -9.11
N THR A 487 -16.79 4.97 -9.22
CA THR A 487 -18.05 5.23 -9.91
C THR A 487 -19.18 5.60 -8.96
N THR A 488 -20.34 5.96 -9.53
CA THR A 488 -21.61 6.18 -8.79
C THR A 488 -22.29 4.90 -8.32
N VAL A 489 -21.71 3.73 -8.55
CA VAL A 489 -22.27 2.45 -8.10
C VAL A 489 -22.35 2.43 -6.57
N PRO A 490 -23.54 2.16 -5.99
CA PRO A 490 -23.71 2.09 -4.54
C PRO A 490 -23.00 0.88 -3.92
N TYR A 491 -22.78 0.94 -2.61
CA TYR A 491 -22.20 -0.14 -1.81
C TYR A 491 -20.78 -0.54 -2.27
N LYS A 492 -19.78 0.23 -1.86
CA LYS A 492 -18.36 0.04 -2.17
C LYS A 492 -17.81 -1.24 -1.51
N GLN A 493 -17.99 -2.38 -2.19
CA GLN A 493 -17.62 -3.71 -1.70
C GLN A 493 -16.82 -4.49 -2.75
N ILE A 494 -15.94 -5.40 -2.31
CA ILE A 494 -15.08 -6.22 -3.18
C ILE A 494 -15.92 -6.99 -4.22
N THR A 495 -16.99 -7.67 -3.77
CA THR A 495 -17.86 -8.47 -4.65
C THR A 495 -18.57 -7.61 -5.69
N ILE A 496 -19.01 -6.41 -5.32
CA ILE A 496 -19.65 -5.46 -6.24
C ILE A 496 -18.63 -4.95 -7.25
N ALA A 497 -17.45 -4.54 -6.80
CA ALA A 497 -16.37 -4.10 -7.67
C ALA A 497 -15.97 -5.15 -8.70
N MET A 498 -15.88 -6.43 -8.31
CA MET A 498 -15.64 -7.55 -9.24
C MET A 498 -16.75 -7.69 -10.28
N GLY A 499 -18.01 -7.61 -9.85
CA GLY A 499 -19.16 -7.67 -10.76
C GLY A 499 -19.21 -6.51 -11.74
N GLU A 500 -18.92 -5.30 -11.26
CA GLU A 500 -18.85 -4.10 -12.08
C GLU A 500 -17.71 -4.17 -13.11
N GLY A 501 -16.53 -4.66 -12.72
CA GLY A 501 -15.41 -4.89 -13.62
C GLY A 501 -15.75 -5.87 -14.74
N ALA A 502 -16.44 -6.99 -14.41
CA ALA A 502 -16.92 -7.95 -15.40
C ALA A 502 -17.93 -7.31 -16.37
N LYS A 503 -18.88 -6.50 -15.88
CA LYS A 503 -19.84 -5.78 -16.75
C LYS A 503 -19.14 -4.81 -17.68
N ALA A 504 -18.20 -4.01 -17.19
CA ALA A 504 -17.44 -3.07 -17.98
C ALA A 504 -16.70 -3.77 -19.15
N ALA A 505 -16.04 -4.89 -18.87
CA ALA A 505 -15.36 -5.70 -19.87
C ALA A 505 -16.32 -6.27 -20.93
N LEU A 506 -17.46 -6.80 -20.49
CA LEU A 506 -18.47 -7.34 -21.40
C LEU A 506 -19.09 -6.25 -22.28
N SER A 507 -19.30 -5.05 -21.72
CA SER A 507 -19.79 -3.89 -22.47
C SER A 507 -18.79 -3.40 -23.50
N ALA A 508 -17.49 -3.36 -23.16
CA ALA A 508 -16.43 -3.02 -24.10
C ALA A 508 -16.36 -4.01 -25.27
N PHE A 509 -16.49 -5.30 -24.97
CA PHE A 509 -16.52 -6.34 -25.99
C PHE A 509 -17.77 -6.25 -26.90
N ASP A 510 -18.95 -6.00 -26.32
CA ASP A 510 -20.21 -5.83 -27.07
C ASP A 510 -20.13 -4.62 -28.01
N ASP A 511 -19.61 -3.49 -27.54
CA ASP A 511 -19.43 -2.28 -28.36
C ASP A 511 -18.43 -2.50 -29.51
N ARG A 512 -17.35 -3.26 -29.25
CA ARG A 512 -16.40 -3.64 -30.30
C ARG A 512 -17.05 -4.51 -31.38
N ILE A 513 -17.83 -5.53 -31.02
CA ILE A 513 -18.52 -6.39 -31.99
C ILE A 513 -19.51 -5.58 -32.82
N ARG A 514 -20.18 -4.61 -32.24
CA ARG A 514 -21.16 -3.75 -32.88
C ARG A 514 -20.53 -2.63 -33.73
N GLY A 515 -19.21 -2.48 -33.68
CA GLY A 515 -18.51 -1.43 -34.40
C GLY A 515 -18.73 -0.02 -33.80
N VAL A 516 -19.01 0.06 -32.51
CA VAL A 516 -19.12 1.34 -31.78
C VAL A 516 -17.73 1.89 -31.47
N ILE A 517 -16.77 0.97 -31.25
CA ILE A 517 -15.35 1.25 -30.99
C ILE A 517 -14.43 0.36 -31.77
#